data_b71635c3ddbe35931e400d62329f1dd1
#
_entry.id   b71635c3ddbe35931e400d62329f1dd1
#
_cell.length_a   1.000
_cell.length_b   1.000
_cell.length_c   1.000
_cell.angle_alpha   90.00
_cell.angle_beta   90.00
_cell.angle_gamma   90.00
#
_symmetry.space_group_name_H-M   'P 1'
#
loop_
_entity.id
_entity.type
_entity.pdbx_description
1 polymer ?
#
loop_
_entity_poly.entity_id
_entity_poly.type
_entity_poly.pdbx_seq_one_letter_code
_entity_poly.pdbx_strand_id
1 'polypeptide(L)'
;GKKLIKYTVSVYTEDSVGLLNRISAIFQRRHINIESFNSSMTEIESVQRWTILVITSESLINKIVGQINRQIEVIQAYYHTDEETIYQESCLFKIKSSLLFDDRKIQNIIKESNAIIVTVNPEFFVIEKSGRTHELDDLYEKLNKYGILQYVRSARIAVTKAPLMISEILTDFKKK
;
A
#
# COMPACT_ATOMS: atom_id res chain seq x y z
N GLY A 1 -4.78 -23.56 16.39
CA GLY A 1 -5.01 -22.86 15.13
C GLY A 1 -3.74 -22.26 14.56
N LYS A 2 -3.62 -22.19 13.25
CA LYS A 2 -2.47 -21.54 12.60
C LYS A 2 -2.49 -20.05 12.90
N LYS A 3 -1.34 -19.49 13.30
CA LYS A 3 -1.20 -18.07 13.55
C LYS A 3 -1.32 -17.29 12.24
N LEU A 4 -2.24 -16.33 12.18
CA LEU A 4 -2.41 -15.43 11.05
C LEU A 4 -1.54 -14.19 11.24
N ILE A 5 -0.77 -13.87 10.22
CA ILE A 5 0.16 -12.73 10.20
C ILE A 5 -0.10 -11.89 8.96
N LYS A 6 0.08 -10.60 9.11
CA LYS A 6 0.03 -9.67 7.99
C LYS A 6 1.36 -9.69 7.24
N TYR A 7 1.29 -9.99 5.94
CA TYR A 7 2.46 -10.02 5.06
C TYR A 7 2.33 -9.01 3.94
N THR A 8 3.44 -8.37 3.63
CA THR A 8 3.59 -7.58 2.41
C THR A 8 4.33 -8.44 1.39
N VAL A 9 3.67 -8.75 0.28
CA VAL A 9 4.25 -9.48 -0.85
C VAL A 9 4.68 -8.48 -1.89
N SER A 10 5.96 -8.48 -2.23
CA SER A 10 6.55 -7.61 -3.26
C SER A 10 6.87 -8.46 -4.48
N VAL A 11 6.36 -8.06 -5.64
CA VAL A 11 6.53 -8.80 -6.89
C VAL A 11 7.10 -7.86 -7.94
N TYR A 12 8.25 -8.21 -8.49
CA TYR A 12 8.84 -7.52 -9.63
C TYR A 12 8.57 -8.34 -10.89
N THR A 13 7.96 -7.70 -11.88
CA THR A 13 7.52 -8.41 -13.09
C THR A 13 7.91 -7.65 -14.36
N GLU A 14 8.03 -8.39 -15.44
CA GLU A 14 7.91 -7.81 -16.78
C GLU A 14 6.45 -7.42 -17.02
N ASP A 15 6.21 -6.42 -17.86
CA ASP A 15 4.85 -6.04 -18.23
C ASP A 15 4.21 -7.17 -19.03
N SER A 16 3.12 -7.71 -18.51
CA SER A 16 2.41 -8.84 -19.15
C SER A 16 0.91 -8.76 -18.94
N VAL A 17 0.18 -8.76 -20.02
CA VAL A 17 -1.27 -8.84 -20.00
C VAL A 17 -1.70 -10.19 -19.40
N GLY A 18 -2.63 -10.16 -18.48
CA GLY A 18 -3.17 -11.39 -17.86
C GLY A 18 -2.39 -11.93 -16.66
N LEU A 19 -1.20 -11.43 -16.37
CA LEU A 19 -0.44 -11.86 -15.19
C LEU A 19 -1.18 -11.56 -13.89
N LEU A 20 -1.84 -10.41 -13.79
CA LEU A 20 -2.64 -10.04 -12.63
C LEU A 20 -3.74 -11.08 -12.34
N ASN A 21 -4.43 -11.53 -13.36
CA ASN A 21 -5.48 -12.56 -13.23
C ASN A 21 -4.91 -13.88 -12.70
N ARG A 22 -3.74 -14.30 -13.20
CA ARG A 22 -3.10 -15.53 -12.75
C ARG A 22 -2.63 -15.44 -11.29
N ILE A 23 -2.05 -14.33 -10.90
CA ILE A 23 -1.58 -14.13 -9.52
C ILE A 23 -2.78 -13.99 -8.57
N SER A 24 -3.81 -13.26 -8.96
CA SER A 24 -5.06 -13.17 -8.17
C SER A 24 -5.68 -14.55 -7.96
N ALA A 25 -5.67 -15.40 -9.00
CA ALA A 25 -6.19 -16.76 -8.90
C ALA A 25 -5.40 -17.63 -7.90
N ILE A 26 -4.10 -17.41 -7.77
CA ILE A 26 -3.27 -18.12 -6.79
C ILE A 26 -3.76 -17.85 -5.36
N PHE A 27 -4.06 -16.59 -5.06
CA PHE A 27 -4.62 -16.22 -3.75
C PHE A 27 -6.04 -16.75 -3.56
N GLN A 28 -6.89 -16.61 -4.57
CA GLN A 28 -8.29 -17.03 -4.51
C GLN A 28 -8.45 -18.53 -4.28
N ARG A 29 -7.64 -19.35 -4.94
CA ARG A 29 -7.68 -20.83 -4.77
C ARG A 29 -7.37 -21.26 -3.34
N ARG A 30 -6.67 -20.46 -2.59
CA ARG A 30 -6.33 -20.73 -1.19
C ARG A 30 -7.21 -19.98 -0.22
N HIS A 31 -8.29 -19.35 -0.71
CA HIS A 31 -9.24 -18.57 0.07
C HIS A 31 -8.61 -17.43 0.86
N ILE A 32 -7.60 -16.78 0.25
CA ILE A 32 -6.92 -15.63 0.85
C ILE A 32 -7.40 -14.37 0.16
N ASN A 33 -7.95 -13.45 0.96
CA ASN A 33 -8.33 -12.13 0.48
C ASN A 33 -7.11 -11.22 0.37
N ILE A 34 -7.02 -10.50 -0.75
CA ILE A 34 -6.05 -9.43 -0.91
C ILE A 34 -6.61 -8.20 -0.21
N GLU A 35 -5.93 -7.75 0.85
CA GLU A 35 -6.35 -6.58 1.63
C GLU A 35 -6.06 -5.27 0.89
N SER A 36 -4.95 -5.23 0.15
CA SER A 36 -4.46 -4.04 -0.52
C SER A 36 -3.59 -4.45 -1.69
N PHE A 37 -3.70 -3.73 -2.79
CA PHE A 37 -2.91 -3.96 -4.00
C PHE A 37 -2.46 -2.64 -4.59
N ASN A 38 -1.16 -2.49 -4.80
CA ASN A 38 -0.55 -1.38 -5.51
C ASN A 38 0.30 -1.90 -6.65
N SER A 39 0.18 -1.28 -7.82
CA SER A 39 1.00 -1.58 -8.99
C SER A 39 1.59 -0.28 -9.53
N SER A 40 2.88 -0.28 -9.79
CA SER A 40 3.57 0.88 -10.35
C SER A 40 4.76 0.46 -11.20
N MET A 41 5.18 1.36 -12.08
CA MET A 41 6.47 1.23 -12.75
C MET A 41 7.59 1.41 -11.75
N THR A 42 8.73 0.77 -12.01
CA THR A 42 9.95 0.96 -11.23
C THR A 42 10.90 1.91 -11.93
N GLU A 43 12.01 2.24 -11.25
CA GLU A 43 13.13 2.97 -11.84
C GLU A 43 13.87 2.19 -12.94
N ILE A 44 13.56 0.90 -13.07
CA ILE A 44 14.15 0.03 -14.10
C ILE A 44 13.18 -0.09 -15.26
N GLU A 45 13.65 0.21 -16.46
CA GLU A 45 12.85 0.18 -17.68
C GLU A 45 12.18 -1.20 -17.88
N SER A 46 10.90 -1.20 -18.22
CA SER A 46 10.08 -2.39 -18.49
C SER A 46 9.84 -3.30 -17.28
N VAL A 47 10.16 -2.84 -16.08
CA VAL A 47 9.92 -3.58 -14.84
C VAL A 47 8.85 -2.90 -14.02
N GLN A 48 7.81 -3.65 -13.67
CA GLN A 48 6.75 -3.23 -12.76
C GLN A 48 6.97 -3.85 -11.38
N ARG A 49 6.47 -3.17 -10.36
CA ARG A 49 6.39 -3.68 -9.00
C ARG A 49 4.95 -3.74 -8.54
N TRP A 50 4.59 -4.86 -7.93
CA TRP A 50 3.33 -5.03 -7.22
C TRP A 50 3.60 -5.16 -5.73
N THR A 51 2.82 -4.46 -4.94
CA THR A 51 2.84 -4.56 -3.48
C THR A 51 1.48 -5.07 -3.03
N ILE A 52 1.45 -6.26 -2.47
CA ILE A 52 0.21 -6.97 -2.12
C ILE A 52 0.20 -7.23 -0.63
N LEU A 53 -0.87 -6.78 0.04
CA LEU A 53 -1.04 -6.98 1.47
C LEU A 53 -2.05 -8.09 1.71
N VAL A 54 -1.65 -9.10 2.48
CA VAL A 54 -2.51 -10.25 2.82
C VAL A 54 -2.31 -10.63 4.28
N ILE A 55 -3.31 -11.31 4.84
CA ILE A 55 -3.26 -11.89 6.19
C ILE A 55 -3.41 -13.39 6.03
N THR A 56 -2.39 -14.13 6.41
CA THR A 56 -2.37 -15.60 6.25
C THR A 56 -1.33 -16.23 7.17
N SER A 57 -1.19 -17.56 7.11
CA SER A 57 -0.15 -18.28 7.84
C SER A 57 1.19 -18.25 7.09
N GLU A 58 2.28 -18.42 7.84
CA GLU A 58 3.62 -18.47 7.27
C GLU A 58 3.77 -19.61 6.24
N SER A 59 3.22 -20.77 6.52
CA SER A 59 3.29 -21.90 5.60
C SER A 59 2.58 -21.62 4.27
N LEU A 60 1.44 -20.95 4.30
CA LEU A 60 0.70 -20.61 3.08
C LEU A 60 1.40 -19.52 2.29
N ILE A 61 1.88 -18.47 2.93
CA ILE A 61 2.56 -17.38 2.20
C ILE A 61 3.83 -17.88 1.53
N ASN A 62 4.56 -18.77 2.16
CA ASN A 62 5.74 -19.39 1.57
C ASN A 62 5.40 -20.16 0.29
N LYS A 63 4.31 -20.94 0.31
CA LYS A 63 3.84 -21.69 -0.88
C LYS A 63 3.38 -20.75 -1.99
N ILE A 64 2.64 -19.70 -1.63
CA ILE A 64 2.10 -18.73 -2.59
C ILE A 64 3.23 -18.00 -3.29
N VAL A 65 4.19 -17.48 -2.54
CA VAL A 65 5.33 -16.75 -3.11
C VAL A 65 6.18 -17.69 -3.98
N GLY A 66 6.31 -18.96 -3.59
CA GLY A 66 6.93 -19.98 -4.44
C GLY A 66 6.22 -20.17 -5.77
N GLN A 67 4.87 -20.18 -5.78
CA GLN A 67 4.09 -20.27 -7.01
C GLN A 67 4.22 -19.01 -7.87
N ILE A 68 4.22 -17.85 -7.25
CA ILE A 68 4.40 -16.57 -7.96
C ILE A 68 5.76 -16.55 -8.65
N ASN A 69 6.83 -16.96 -7.97
CA ASN A 69 8.18 -17.01 -8.54
C ASN A 69 8.31 -17.97 -9.72
N ARG A 70 7.42 -18.94 -9.87
CA ARG A 70 7.43 -19.87 -11.01
C ARG A 70 6.77 -19.31 -12.27
N GLN A 71 6.08 -18.16 -12.17
CA GLN A 71 5.53 -17.53 -13.37
C GLN A 71 6.67 -16.93 -14.21
N ILE A 72 6.62 -17.13 -15.53
CA ILE A 72 7.70 -16.72 -16.45
C ILE A 72 7.97 -15.21 -16.36
N GLU A 73 6.92 -14.42 -16.26
CA GLU A 73 7.00 -12.96 -16.26
C GLU A 73 7.48 -12.37 -14.94
N VAL A 74 7.50 -13.19 -13.87
CA VAL A 74 7.95 -12.76 -12.55
C VAL A 74 9.47 -12.84 -12.47
N ILE A 75 10.08 -11.69 -12.22
CA ILE A 75 11.52 -11.59 -12.06
C ILE A 75 11.91 -12.02 -10.65
N GLN A 76 11.20 -11.48 -9.64
CA GLN A 76 11.43 -11.80 -8.25
C GLN A 76 10.18 -11.49 -7.43
N ALA A 77 9.82 -12.42 -6.54
CA ALA A 77 8.79 -12.20 -5.54
C ALA A 77 9.31 -12.62 -4.16
N TYR A 78 8.98 -11.84 -3.15
CA TYR A 78 9.32 -12.14 -1.76
C TYR A 78 8.25 -11.60 -0.83
N TYR A 79 8.27 -12.03 0.42
CA TYR A 79 7.33 -11.56 1.43
C TYR A 79 8.06 -11.12 2.70
N HIS A 80 7.45 -10.16 3.40
CA HIS A 80 7.97 -9.63 4.65
C HIS A 80 6.84 -9.34 5.62
N THR A 81 7.13 -9.44 6.91
CA THR A 81 6.23 -8.98 7.97
C THR A 81 6.32 -7.45 8.12
N ASP A 82 5.38 -6.87 8.87
CA ASP A 82 5.42 -5.43 9.16
C ASP A 82 6.69 -5.01 9.89
N GLU A 83 7.24 -5.87 10.74
CA GLU A 83 8.49 -5.57 11.45
C GLU A 83 9.71 -5.51 10.54
N GLU A 84 9.66 -6.21 9.41
CA GLU A 84 10.74 -6.28 8.43
C GLU A 84 10.66 -5.19 7.36
N THR A 85 9.61 -4.37 7.40
CA THR A 85 9.35 -3.38 6.35
C THR A 85 9.21 -1.96 6.89
N ILE A 86 9.51 -1.00 6.03
CA ILE A 86 9.09 0.39 6.17
C ILE A 86 7.96 0.59 5.17
N TYR A 87 6.77 0.91 5.66
CA TYR A 87 5.59 1.03 4.81
C TYR A 87 4.82 2.31 5.07
N GLN A 88 4.12 2.77 4.04
CA GLN A 88 3.26 3.94 4.12
C GLN A 88 2.03 3.77 3.24
N GLU A 89 0.98 4.48 3.63
CA GLU A 89 -0.22 4.73 2.84
C GLU A 89 -0.45 6.24 2.79
N SER A 90 -1.22 6.71 1.84
CA SER A 90 -1.65 8.10 1.75
C SER A 90 -3.16 8.18 1.77
N CYS A 91 -3.70 9.30 2.24
CA CYS A 91 -5.12 9.58 2.17
C CYS A 91 -5.39 11.04 1.83
N LEU A 92 -6.56 11.26 1.22
CA LEU A 92 -7.11 12.58 0.96
C LEU A 92 -8.46 12.70 1.64
N PHE A 93 -8.67 13.82 2.31
CA PHE A 93 -9.95 14.18 2.92
C PHE A 93 -10.48 15.45 2.26
N LYS A 94 -11.70 15.40 1.76
CA LYS A 94 -12.43 16.59 1.32
C LYS A 94 -13.43 16.98 2.40
N ILE A 95 -13.35 18.21 2.89
CA ILE A 95 -14.14 18.70 4.03
C ILE A 95 -14.71 20.07 3.68
N LYS A 96 -15.89 20.40 4.21
CA LYS A 96 -16.51 21.73 3.99
C LYS A 96 -15.63 22.84 4.52
N SER A 97 -15.42 23.86 3.71
CA SER A 97 -14.58 25.01 4.07
C SER A 97 -15.09 25.78 5.29
N SER A 98 -16.39 25.81 5.52
CA SER A 98 -16.97 26.44 6.71
C SER A 98 -16.39 25.88 8.00
N LEU A 99 -16.10 24.59 8.06
CA LEU A 99 -15.52 23.95 9.24
C LEU A 99 -14.07 24.39 9.52
N LEU A 100 -13.34 24.78 8.48
CA LEU A 100 -11.98 25.29 8.65
C LEU A 100 -11.95 26.66 9.32
N PHE A 101 -12.93 27.52 9.00
CA PHE A 101 -12.98 28.91 9.48
C PHE A 101 -13.77 29.06 10.76
N ASP A 102 -14.79 28.25 10.98
CA ASP A 102 -15.72 28.39 12.10
C ASP A 102 -15.24 27.71 13.39
N ASP A 103 -14.32 26.73 13.29
CA ASP A 103 -13.87 25.98 14.45
C ASP A 103 -12.36 25.72 14.41
N ARG A 104 -11.68 26.20 15.46
CA ARG A 104 -10.24 25.92 15.66
C ARG A 104 -9.93 24.44 15.87
N LYS A 105 -10.90 23.64 16.24
CA LYS A 105 -10.70 22.20 16.48
C LYS A 105 -10.21 21.48 15.22
N ILE A 106 -10.78 21.79 14.06
CA ILE A 106 -10.35 21.22 12.78
C ILE A 106 -8.91 21.65 12.48
N GLN A 107 -8.59 22.93 12.64
CA GLN A 107 -7.24 23.43 12.44
C GLN A 107 -6.23 22.73 13.34
N ASN A 108 -6.58 22.50 14.61
CA ASN A 108 -5.74 21.80 15.57
C ASN A 108 -5.52 20.34 15.18
N ILE A 109 -6.57 19.65 14.71
CA ILE A 109 -6.44 18.26 14.23
C ILE A 109 -5.47 18.19 13.06
N ILE A 110 -5.60 19.09 12.09
CA ILE A 110 -4.71 19.16 10.92
C ILE A 110 -3.27 19.38 11.37
N LYS A 111 -3.04 20.32 12.26
CA LYS A 111 -1.72 20.68 12.76
C LYS A 111 -1.09 19.53 13.55
N GLU A 112 -1.82 18.96 14.49
CA GLU A 112 -1.33 17.87 15.36
C GLU A 112 -1.04 16.59 14.59
N SER A 113 -1.80 16.30 13.54
CA SER A 113 -1.59 15.13 12.70
C SER A 113 -0.51 15.33 11.64
N ASN A 114 0.03 16.52 11.49
CA ASN A 114 0.96 16.89 10.41
C ASN A 114 0.36 16.70 9.02
N ALA A 115 -0.95 16.83 8.88
CA ALA A 115 -1.61 16.79 7.59
C ALA A 115 -1.32 18.08 6.80
N ILE A 116 -1.32 17.96 5.50
CA ILE A 116 -0.99 19.07 4.58
C ILE A 116 -2.26 19.53 3.88
N ILE A 117 -2.49 20.84 3.83
CA ILE A 117 -3.59 21.41 3.05
C ILE A 117 -3.16 21.43 1.58
N VAL A 118 -3.86 20.66 0.75
CA VAL A 118 -3.56 20.53 -0.69
C VAL A 118 -4.22 21.66 -1.48
N THR A 119 -5.48 21.93 -1.17
CA THR A 119 -6.25 23.00 -1.84
C THR A 119 -7.35 23.52 -0.94
N VAL A 120 -7.71 24.76 -1.13
CA VAL A 120 -8.83 25.43 -0.43
C VAL A 120 -9.62 26.24 -1.44
N ASN A 121 -10.94 26.14 -1.39
CA ASN A 121 -11.84 27.04 -2.08
C ASN A 121 -13.03 27.39 -1.17
N PRO A 122 -13.96 28.27 -1.59
CA PRO A 122 -15.07 28.68 -0.74
C PRO A 122 -16.00 27.56 -0.27
N GLU A 123 -16.06 26.45 -1.01
CA GLU A 123 -16.98 25.35 -0.71
C GLU A 123 -16.33 24.23 0.10
N PHE A 124 -15.11 23.85 -0.25
CA PHE A 124 -14.39 22.76 0.41
C PHE A 124 -12.89 23.01 0.47
N PHE A 125 -12.24 22.26 1.32
CA PHE A 125 -10.77 22.13 1.31
C PHE A 125 -10.39 20.66 1.31
N VAL A 126 -9.19 20.37 0.82
CA VAL A 126 -8.64 19.00 0.76
C VAL A 126 -7.35 18.98 1.57
N ILE A 127 -7.23 17.99 2.45
CA ILE A 127 -6.00 17.69 3.16
C ILE A 127 -5.47 16.32 2.77
N GLU A 128 -4.16 16.19 2.85
CA GLU A 128 -3.41 14.96 2.59
C GLU A 128 -2.66 14.55 3.84
N LYS A 129 -2.65 13.25 4.11
CA LYS A 129 -1.82 12.66 5.15
C LYS A 129 -1.23 11.36 4.63
N SER A 130 0.09 11.23 4.78
CA SER A 130 0.82 9.97 4.54
C SER A 130 1.35 9.45 5.87
N GLY A 131 1.30 8.14 6.05
CA GLY A 131 1.76 7.53 7.28
C GLY A 131 1.40 6.05 7.35
N ARG A 132 1.52 5.51 8.55
CA ARG A 132 1.14 4.12 8.83
C ARG A 132 -0.36 4.00 8.99
N THR A 133 -0.87 2.78 8.86
CA THR A 133 -2.30 2.45 8.94
C THR A 133 -2.97 3.10 10.16
N HIS A 134 -2.38 2.96 11.35
CA HIS A 134 -2.96 3.51 12.58
C HIS A 134 -3.04 5.04 12.59
N GLU A 135 -2.05 5.72 12.01
CA GLU A 135 -2.04 7.20 11.93
C GLU A 135 -3.19 7.71 11.05
N LEU A 136 -3.43 7.02 9.93
CA LEU A 136 -4.52 7.39 9.01
C LEU A 136 -5.89 7.04 9.60
N ASP A 137 -6.01 5.92 10.28
CA ASP A 137 -7.23 5.51 10.98
C ASP A 137 -7.59 6.50 12.09
N ASP A 138 -6.61 6.93 12.88
CA ASP A 138 -6.80 7.92 13.95
C ASP A 138 -7.27 9.25 13.40
N LEU A 139 -6.68 9.71 12.31
CA LEU A 139 -7.07 10.96 11.66
C LEU A 139 -8.49 10.85 11.10
N TYR A 140 -8.82 9.74 10.46
CA TYR A 140 -10.18 9.50 9.96
C TYR A 140 -11.21 9.60 11.09
N GLU A 141 -10.97 8.95 12.21
CA GLU A 141 -11.91 8.98 13.35
C GLU A 141 -12.11 10.38 13.91
N LYS A 142 -11.04 11.15 14.02
CA LYS A 142 -11.11 12.52 14.52
C LYS A 142 -11.90 13.43 13.57
N LEU A 143 -11.70 13.30 12.26
CA LEU A 143 -12.37 14.13 11.26
C LEU A 143 -13.80 13.67 10.96
N ASN A 144 -14.09 12.39 11.08
CA ASN A 144 -15.42 11.86 10.78
C ASN A 144 -16.51 12.44 11.66
N LYS A 145 -16.19 12.88 12.85
CA LYS A 145 -17.12 13.54 13.79
C LYS A 145 -17.67 14.86 13.23
N TYR A 146 -16.92 15.51 12.35
CA TYR A 146 -17.28 16.82 11.77
C TYR A 146 -17.93 16.70 10.39
N GLY A 147 -17.95 15.47 9.84
CA GLY A 147 -18.45 15.21 8.50
C GLY A 147 -17.38 15.34 7.44
N ILE A 148 -17.24 14.28 6.66
CA ILE A 148 -16.29 14.18 5.54
C ILE A 148 -17.10 14.11 4.26
N LEU A 149 -16.81 15.02 3.30
CA LEU A 149 -17.48 15.00 2.00
C LEU A 149 -17.00 13.85 1.13
N GLN A 150 -15.69 13.59 1.16
CA GLN A 150 -15.08 12.49 0.42
C GLN A 150 -13.78 12.07 1.10
N TYR A 151 -13.52 10.78 1.11
CA TYR A 151 -12.32 10.18 1.65
C TYR A 151 -11.77 9.15 0.66
N VAL A 152 -10.48 9.27 0.35
CA VAL A 152 -9.79 8.31 -0.52
C VAL A 152 -8.49 7.90 0.16
N ARG A 153 -8.22 6.61 0.14
CA ARG A 153 -7.01 6.04 0.73
C ARG A 153 -6.29 5.20 -0.30
N SER A 154 -4.97 5.38 -0.38
CA SER A 154 -4.13 4.58 -1.26
C SER A 154 -3.91 3.18 -0.70
N ALA A 155 -3.46 2.27 -1.55
CA ALA A 155 -2.86 1.03 -1.11
C ALA A 155 -1.47 1.29 -0.49
N ARG A 156 -0.97 0.31 0.24
CA ARG A 156 0.36 0.35 0.88
C ARG A 156 1.47 0.35 -0.16
N ILE A 157 2.49 1.17 0.08
CA ILE A 157 3.82 1.05 -0.52
C ILE A 157 4.81 0.67 0.57
N ALA A 158 5.84 -0.08 0.24
CA ALA A 158 6.76 -0.62 1.25
C ALA A 158 8.16 -0.86 0.68
N VAL A 159 9.15 -0.68 1.53
CA VAL A 159 10.52 -1.11 1.29
C VAL A 159 10.95 -2.02 2.43
N THR A 160 11.86 -2.94 2.16
CA THR A 160 12.43 -3.80 3.20
C THR A 160 13.43 -3.02 4.04
N LYS A 161 13.56 -3.37 5.32
CA LYS A 161 14.59 -2.82 6.22
C LYS A 161 15.99 -3.35 5.88
N ALA A 162 16.08 -4.50 5.21
CA ALA A 162 17.35 -5.03 4.76
C ALA A 162 17.96 -4.11 3.68
N PRO A 163 19.29 -3.92 3.67
CA PRO A 163 19.94 -3.07 2.67
C PRO A 163 20.06 -3.78 1.33
N LEU A 164 18.93 -4.13 0.72
CA LEU A 164 18.87 -4.81 -0.56
C LEU A 164 18.95 -3.79 -1.69
N MET A 165 19.85 -4.03 -2.64
CA MET A 165 19.92 -3.26 -3.87
C MET A 165 19.13 -4.01 -4.96
N ILE A 166 17.90 -3.60 -5.18
CA ILE A 166 16.99 -4.25 -6.11
C ILE A 166 17.55 -4.24 -7.54
N SER A 167 18.21 -3.17 -7.95
CA SER A 167 18.82 -3.08 -9.28
C SER A 167 19.84 -4.20 -9.55
N GLU A 168 20.60 -4.63 -8.55
CA GLU A 168 21.53 -5.76 -8.68
C GLU A 168 20.79 -7.08 -8.87
N ILE A 169 19.74 -7.31 -8.07
CA ILE A 169 18.91 -8.53 -8.16
C ILE A 169 18.26 -8.63 -9.55
N LEU A 170 17.72 -7.53 -10.06
CA LEU A 170 17.04 -7.50 -11.35
C LEU A 170 18.02 -7.53 -12.54
N THR A 171 19.23 -7.05 -12.38
CA THR A 171 20.27 -7.10 -13.43
C THR A 171 20.72 -8.54 -13.67
N ASP A 172 20.83 -9.37 -12.65
CA ASP A 172 21.20 -10.77 -12.77
C ASP A 172 20.15 -11.58 -13.55
N PHE A 173 18.89 -11.17 -13.48
CA PHE A 173 17.83 -11.77 -14.27
C PHE A 173 17.99 -11.51 -15.79
N LYS A 174 18.37 -10.29 -16.18
CA LYS A 174 18.56 -9.93 -17.59
C LYS A 174 19.74 -10.66 -18.26
N LYS A 175 20.60 -11.29 -17.48
CA LYS A 175 21.75 -12.06 -17.99
C LYS A 175 21.46 -13.55 -18.21
N LYS A 176 20.28 -14.04 -17.81
CA LYS A 176 19.80 -15.40 -18.03
C LYS A 176 18.88 -15.47 -19.24
#